data_8f3a07a01897b821e6a7f7dba1e6792e
#
_entry.id   8f3a07a01897b821e6a7f7dba1e6792e
#
_cell.length_a   1.000
_cell.length_b   1.000
_cell.length_c   1.000
_cell.angle_alpha   90.00
_cell.angle_beta   90.00
_cell.angle_gamma   90.00
#
_symmetry.space_group_name_H-M   'P 1'
#
loop_
_entity.id
_entity.type
_entity.pdbx_description
1 polymer ?
#
loop_
_entity_poly.entity_id
_entity_poly.type
_entity_poly.pdbx_seq_one_letter_code
_entity_poly.pdbx_strand_id
1 'polypeptide(L)'
;MAKIYESITELIGGTPLLHAKNFSAKHGVEATILAKLEYFNPAGSVKDRIAQAMVEEAEKNGDLKPGSVIIEPTSGNTGIGLASVAAARGYRAILTMPETMSVERRNLLKAYGAEIVLTDGAKGMKGAIEKAEELAKETPNSYIPSQFTNPANPAVHKRTTGPEIWEATEGKVDYFLAGVGTGGTVTGVGEYLKSKNPHVKVIAIEPENSPVLSEGKAGPHKIQGIGAGFVPETLNTSVYDEVITVSNEDAFRYGKQFARTEGALVGISSGAALAAAVEIARRPEAKGKTIVALLPDTGDRYLSTDLFND
;
A
#
# COMPACT_ATOMS: atom_id res chain seq x y z
N MET A 1 16.26 -6.11 23.41
CA MET A 1 16.98 -7.41 23.34
C MET A 1 16.70 -8.03 21.99
N ALA A 2 17.70 -8.65 21.36
CA ALA A 2 17.49 -9.41 20.12
C ALA A 2 16.49 -10.55 20.38
N LYS A 3 15.53 -10.75 19.48
CA LYS A 3 14.49 -11.76 19.58
C LYS A 3 14.69 -12.77 18.43
N ILE A 4 14.49 -14.05 18.72
CA ILE A 4 14.36 -15.09 17.69
C ILE A 4 12.89 -15.15 17.30
N TYR A 5 12.61 -15.11 16.01
CA TYR A 5 11.26 -15.16 15.46
C TYR A 5 11.01 -16.56 14.88
N GLU A 6 9.83 -17.09 15.10
CA GLU A 6 9.45 -18.45 14.64
C GLU A 6 8.87 -18.43 13.22
N SER A 7 8.36 -17.28 12.76
CA SER A 7 7.81 -17.10 11.42
C SER A 7 8.16 -15.73 10.86
N ILE A 8 8.33 -15.65 9.55
CA ILE A 8 8.52 -14.38 8.84
C ILE A 8 7.32 -13.44 9.03
N THR A 9 6.14 -13.97 9.28
CA THR A 9 4.92 -13.17 9.51
C THR A 9 4.98 -12.37 10.81
N GLU A 10 5.78 -12.79 11.79
CA GLU A 10 6.00 -12.04 13.03
C GLU A 10 6.83 -10.75 12.81
N LEU A 11 7.49 -10.63 11.68
CA LEU A 11 8.28 -9.45 11.29
C LEU A 11 7.45 -8.41 10.52
N ILE A 12 6.18 -8.71 10.21
CA ILE A 12 5.29 -7.79 9.52
C ILE A 12 4.87 -6.67 10.49
N GLY A 13 4.96 -5.43 10.04
CA GLY A 13 4.69 -4.26 10.86
C GLY A 13 5.92 -3.76 11.62
N GLY A 14 5.70 -2.88 12.60
CA GLY A 14 6.79 -2.25 13.35
C GLY A 14 7.75 -1.45 12.48
N THR A 15 7.29 -0.95 11.35
CA THR A 15 8.12 -0.23 10.37
C THR A 15 8.57 1.13 10.89
N PRO A 16 9.77 1.61 10.51
CA PRO A 16 10.31 2.86 11.06
C PRO A 16 9.66 4.10 10.45
N LEU A 17 9.74 5.21 11.20
CA LEU A 17 9.62 6.58 10.70
C LEU A 17 11.01 7.16 10.46
N LEU A 18 11.25 7.67 9.26
CA LEU A 18 12.46 8.40 8.91
C LEU A 18 12.18 9.90 8.86
N HIS A 19 12.96 10.70 9.58
CA HIS A 19 12.92 12.16 9.41
C HIS A 19 13.66 12.54 8.12
N ALA A 20 12.92 12.94 7.11
CA ALA A 20 13.41 13.28 5.77
C ALA A 20 14.08 14.67 5.75
N LYS A 21 15.19 14.84 6.48
CA LYS A 21 15.86 16.14 6.69
C LYS A 21 16.46 16.72 5.42
N ASN A 22 17.20 15.89 4.68
CA ASN A 22 17.88 16.35 3.46
C ASN A 22 16.84 16.64 2.35
N PHE A 23 15.80 15.83 2.28
CA PHE A 23 14.70 16.04 1.36
C PHE A 23 13.94 17.34 1.67
N SER A 24 13.62 17.57 2.95
CA SER A 24 12.97 18.82 3.40
C SER A 24 13.83 20.04 3.10
N ALA A 25 15.13 19.99 3.38
CA ALA A 25 16.08 21.06 3.09
C ALA A 25 16.16 21.36 1.59
N LYS A 26 16.21 20.32 0.73
CA LYS A 26 16.20 20.48 -0.73
C LYS A 26 14.97 21.24 -1.22
N HIS A 27 13.82 21.06 -0.58
CA HIS A 27 12.57 21.71 -0.96
C HIS A 27 12.28 23.02 -0.22
N GLY A 28 13.17 23.42 0.70
CA GLY A 28 13.05 24.67 1.47
C GLY A 28 11.80 24.73 2.34
N VAL A 29 11.37 23.60 2.89
CA VAL A 29 10.17 23.53 3.74
C VAL A 29 10.53 23.53 5.21
N GLU A 30 9.70 24.21 6.03
CA GLU A 30 9.92 24.36 7.48
C GLU A 30 9.08 23.37 8.31
N ALA A 31 8.22 22.59 7.68
CA ALA A 31 7.52 21.47 8.31
C ALA A 31 8.45 20.27 8.49
N THR A 32 8.19 19.46 9.52
CA THR A 32 8.87 18.19 9.73
C THR A 32 8.20 17.11 8.91
N ILE A 33 8.87 16.60 7.87
CA ILE A 33 8.37 15.48 7.07
C ILE A 33 8.94 14.18 7.63
N LEU A 34 8.06 13.29 8.05
CA LEU A 34 8.36 11.94 8.52
C LEU A 34 7.85 10.92 7.48
N ALA A 35 8.73 10.08 7.01
CA ALA A 35 8.42 9.02 6.06
C ALA A 35 8.20 7.69 6.80
N LYS A 36 6.99 7.11 6.72
CA LYS A 36 6.68 5.77 7.23
C LYS A 36 7.13 4.76 6.17
N LEU A 37 8.24 4.08 6.43
CA LEU A 37 8.93 3.23 5.45
C LEU A 37 8.36 1.80 5.45
N GLU A 38 7.29 1.57 4.70
CA GLU A 38 6.61 0.28 4.65
C GLU A 38 7.38 -0.81 3.88
N TYR A 39 8.44 -0.46 3.15
CA TYR A 39 9.32 -1.45 2.52
C TYR A 39 10.16 -2.26 3.53
N PHE A 40 10.19 -1.88 4.79
CA PHE A 40 10.78 -2.69 5.87
C PHE A 40 9.94 -3.92 6.25
N ASN A 41 8.71 -4.02 5.77
CA ASN A 41 7.99 -5.29 5.85
C ASN A 41 8.73 -6.39 5.07
N PRO A 42 8.67 -7.67 5.50
CA PRO A 42 9.48 -8.76 4.95
C PRO A 42 9.34 -8.97 3.44
N ALA A 43 8.13 -8.85 2.89
CA ALA A 43 7.89 -8.93 1.45
C ALA A 43 7.95 -7.55 0.75
N GLY A 44 8.41 -6.51 1.45
CA GLY A 44 8.80 -5.21 0.90
C GLY A 44 7.67 -4.22 0.66
N SER A 45 6.49 -4.39 1.26
CA SER A 45 5.42 -3.41 1.12
C SER A 45 4.43 -3.36 2.28
N VAL A 46 3.64 -2.29 2.31
CA VAL A 46 2.49 -2.12 3.22
C VAL A 46 1.46 -3.26 3.10
N LYS A 47 1.39 -3.93 1.96
CA LYS A 47 0.42 -4.99 1.69
C LYS A 47 0.70 -6.30 2.43
N ASP A 48 1.89 -6.48 2.97
CA ASP A 48 2.20 -7.58 3.86
C ASP A 48 1.24 -7.60 5.06
N ARG A 49 0.90 -6.43 5.57
CA ARG A 49 -0.03 -6.26 6.70
C ARG A 49 -1.43 -6.78 6.39
N ILE A 50 -1.99 -6.39 5.25
CA ILE A 50 -3.34 -6.82 4.87
C ILE A 50 -3.35 -8.29 4.45
N ALA A 51 -2.29 -8.78 3.81
CA ALA A 51 -2.16 -10.19 3.46
C ALA A 51 -2.22 -11.08 4.70
N GLN A 52 -1.43 -10.75 5.73
CA GLN A 52 -1.47 -11.46 7.00
C GLN A 52 -2.85 -11.34 7.67
N ALA A 53 -3.40 -10.14 7.76
CA ALA A 53 -4.67 -9.91 8.47
C ALA A 53 -5.85 -10.63 7.83
N MET A 54 -5.94 -10.62 6.49
CA MET A 54 -7.01 -11.33 5.78
C MET A 54 -6.89 -12.85 5.94
N VAL A 55 -5.67 -13.39 5.92
CA VAL A 55 -5.43 -14.82 6.15
C VAL A 55 -5.77 -15.21 7.60
N GLU A 56 -5.30 -14.45 8.59
CA GLU A 56 -5.59 -14.73 10.01
C GLU A 56 -7.08 -14.65 10.34
N GLU A 57 -7.79 -13.67 9.78
CA GLU A 57 -9.24 -13.56 10.00
C GLU A 57 -9.98 -14.73 9.34
N ALA A 58 -9.57 -15.16 8.15
CA ALA A 58 -10.15 -16.32 7.48
C ALA A 58 -9.89 -17.64 8.25
N GLU A 59 -8.69 -17.80 8.82
CA GLU A 59 -8.38 -18.94 9.71
C GLU A 59 -9.29 -18.94 10.95
N LYS A 60 -9.42 -17.80 11.60
CA LYS A 60 -10.23 -17.63 12.79
C LYS A 60 -11.71 -17.91 12.53
N ASN A 61 -12.22 -17.50 11.38
CA ASN A 61 -13.61 -17.71 10.98
C ASN A 61 -13.87 -19.14 10.44
N GLY A 62 -12.82 -19.90 10.16
CA GLY A 62 -12.90 -21.24 9.59
C GLY A 62 -13.08 -21.29 8.08
N ASP A 63 -12.92 -20.15 7.40
CA ASP A 63 -12.94 -20.04 5.93
C ASP A 63 -11.65 -20.58 5.30
N LEU A 64 -10.56 -20.51 6.05
CA LEU A 64 -9.24 -21.05 5.70
C LEU A 64 -8.84 -22.13 6.68
N LYS A 65 -8.49 -23.34 6.16
CA LYS A 65 -8.12 -24.52 6.94
C LYS A 65 -6.86 -25.14 6.34
N PRO A 66 -6.15 -26.00 7.06
CA PRO A 66 -5.04 -26.76 6.47
C PRO A 66 -5.46 -27.43 5.16
N GLY A 67 -4.68 -27.21 4.09
CA GLY A 67 -4.98 -27.68 2.73
C GLY A 67 -5.90 -26.76 1.90
N SER A 68 -6.36 -25.64 2.44
CA SER A 68 -7.10 -24.63 1.67
C SER A 68 -6.21 -23.95 0.62
N VAL A 69 -6.86 -23.38 -0.40
CA VAL A 69 -6.20 -22.66 -1.50
C VAL A 69 -6.62 -21.19 -1.45
N ILE A 70 -5.64 -20.30 -1.38
CA ILE A 70 -5.85 -18.86 -1.49
C ILE A 70 -5.86 -18.49 -2.98
N ILE A 71 -6.92 -17.82 -3.43
CA ILE A 71 -7.04 -17.35 -4.82
C ILE A 71 -7.30 -15.85 -4.78
N GLU A 72 -6.48 -15.03 -5.47
CA GLU A 72 -6.69 -13.58 -5.52
C GLU A 72 -6.40 -13.02 -6.90
N PRO A 73 -7.29 -12.16 -7.45
CA PRO A 73 -7.02 -11.44 -8.68
C PRO A 73 -6.13 -10.23 -8.39
N THR A 74 -4.82 -10.41 -8.50
CA THR A 74 -3.85 -9.36 -8.24
C THR A 74 -2.51 -9.63 -8.88
N SER A 75 -1.88 -8.59 -9.37
CA SER A 75 -0.50 -8.60 -9.89
C SER A 75 0.44 -7.70 -9.08
N GLY A 76 -0.10 -7.03 -8.05
CA GLY A 76 0.62 -6.03 -7.29
C GLY A 76 1.16 -6.56 -5.96
N ASN A 77 1.43 -5.62 -5.07
CA ASN A 77 2.00 -5.88 -3.76
C ASN A 77 1.14 -6.78 -2.87
N THR A 78 -0.19 -6.78 -3.05
CA THR A 78 -1.09 -7.69 -2.33
C THR A 78 -0.80 -9.15 -2.71
N GLY A 79 -0.59 -9.43 -4.00
CA GLY A 79 -0.21 -10.77 -4.45
C GLY A 79 1.12 -11.24 -3.87
N ILE A 80 2.10 -10.33 -3.78
CA ILE A 80 3.41 -10.62 -3.19
C ILE A 80 3.26 -10.91 -1.69
N GLY A 81 2.50 -10.09 -0.97
CA GLY A 81 2.21 -10.31 0.45
C GLY A 81 1.48 -11.63 0.70
N LEU A 82 0.44 -11.92 -0.09
CA LEU A 82 -0.30 -13.19 0.00
C LEU A 82 0.58 -14.40 -0.32
N ALA A 83 1.42 -14.32 -1.35
CA ALA A 83 2.34 -15.40 -1.69
C ALA A 83 3.35 -15.68 -0.56
N SER A 84 3.90 -14.62 0.05
CA SER A 84 4.81 -14.73 1.20
C SER A 84 4.13 -15.35 2.42
N VAL A 85 2.95 -14.86 2.78
CA VAL A 85 2.17 -15.37 3.92
C VAL A 85 1.72 -16.81 3.68
N ALA A 86 1.26 -17.14 2.47
CA ALA A 86 0.85 -18.49 2.09
C ALA A 86 2.03 -19.47 2.21
N ALA A 87 3.21 -19.10 1.70
CA ALA A 87 4.42 -19.91 1.84
C ALA A 87 4.78 -20.16 3.30
N ALA A 88 4.74 -19.13 4.14
CA ALA A 88 5.07 -19.24 5.56
C ALA A 88 4.06 -20.09 6.37
N ARG A 89 2.79 -20.12 5.94
CA ARG A 89 1.71 -20.85 6.63
C ARG A 89 1.34 -22.19 5.98
N GLY A 90 2.01 -22.56 4.88
CA GLY A 90 1.79 -23.84 4.20
C GLY A 90 0.52 -23.89 3.36
N TYR A 91 0.03 -22.72 2.89
CA TYR A 91 -1.09 -22.66 1.96
C TYR A 91 -0.61 -22.64 0.50
N ARG A 92 -1.39 -23.25 -0.37
CA ARG A 92 -1.29 -23.07 -1.80
C ARG A 92 -1.88 -21.70 -2.16
N ALA A 93 -1.23 -20.97 -3.05
CA ALA A 93 -1.72 -19.68 -3.54
C ALA A 93 -1.80 -19.66 -5.07
N ILE A 94 -2.94 -19.24 -5.61
CA ILE A 94 -3.17 -19.04 -7.05
C ILE A 94 -3.50 -17.57 -7.27
N LEU A 95 -2.71 -16.90 -8.11
CA LEU A 95 -2.87 -15.49 -8.42
C LEU A 95 -3.26 -15.34 -9.89
N THR A 96 -4.39 -14.69 -10.14
CA THR A 96 -4.85 -14.42 -11.50
C THR A 96 -4.49 -12.99 -11.90
N MET A 97 -3.99 -12.81 -13.11
CA MET A 97 -3.56 -11.50 -13.62
C MET A 97 -3.53 -11.45 -15.12
N PRO A 98 -3.68 -10.25 -15.71
CA PRO A 98 -3.52 -10.09 -17.16
C PRO A 98 -2.11 -10.47 -17.62
N GLU A 99 -2.00 -11.05 -18.81
CA GLU A 99 -0.71 -11.43 -19.41
C GLU A 99 0.21 -10.24 -19.73
N THR A 100 -0.33 -9.02 -19.69
CA THR A 100 0.42 -7.77 -19.85
C THR A 100 1.29 -7.40 -18.65
N MET A 101 1.16 -8.13 -17.53
CA MET A 101 1.98 -7.91 -16.33
C MET A 101 3.44 -8.27 -16.57
N SER A 102 4.35 -7.47 -15.99
CA SER A 102 5.79 -7.63 -16.21
C SER A 102 6.30 -9.02 -15.80
N VAL A 103 7.33 -9.48 -16.51
CA VAL A 103 7.97 -10.78 -16.27
C VAL A 103 8.61 -10.79 -14.87
N GLU A 104 9.18 -9.68 -14.43
CA GLU A 104 9.81 -9.53 -13.12
C GLU A 104 8.82 -9.77 -11.99
N ARG A 105 7.60 -9.20 -12.08
CA ARG A 105 6.52 -9.44 -11.09
C ARG A 105 6.10 -10.90 -11.07
N ARG A 106 5.91 -11.50 -12.25
CA ARG A 106 5.55 -12.92 -12.36
C ARG A 106 6.63 -13.83 -11.75
N ASN A 107 7.92 -13.53 -12.01
CA ASN A 107 9.03 -14.28 -11.46
C ASN A 107 9.11 -14.14 -9.93
N LEU A 108 8.89 -12.95 -9.39
CA LEU A 108 8.87 -12.73 -7.94
C LEU A 108 7.78 -13.55 -7.25
N LEU A 109 6.57 -13.57 -7.81
CA LEU A 109 5.45 -14.36 -7.27
C LEU A 109 5.74 -15.87 -7.33
N LYS A 110 6.30 -16.34 -8.46
CA LYS A 110 6.73 -17.76 -8.59
C LYS A 110 7.83 -18.14 -7.62
N ALA A 111 8.75 -17.20 -7.30
CA ALA A 111 9.81 -17.45 -6.33
C ALA A 111 9.28 -17.74 -4.92
N TYR A 112 8.11 -17.16 -4.56
CA TYR A 112 7.39 -17.52 -3.33
C TYR A 112 6.59 -18.83 -3.43
N GLY A 113 6.56 -19.48 -4.61
CA GLY A 113 5.80 -20.70 -4.83
C GLY A 113 4.35 -20.49 -5.25
N ALA A 114 3.93 -19.26 -5.54
CA ALA A 114 2.58 -18.99 -6.03
C ALA A 114 2.39 -19.50 -7.47
N GLU A 115 1.23 -20.08 -7.73
CA GLU A 115 0.77 -20.41 -9.08
C GLU A 115 0.19 -19.17 -9.74
N ILE A 116 0.54 -18.94 -11.00
CA ILE A 116 0.08 -17.80 -11.77
C ILE A 116 -0.81 -18.26 -12.89
N VAL A 117 -2.02 -17.72 -12.96
CA VAL A 117 -2.95 -17.92 -14.05
C VAL A 117 -3.08 -16.62 -14.83
N LEU A 118 -2.57 -16.63 -16.06
CA LEU A 118 -2.62 -15.47 -16.95
C LEU A 118 -3.98 -15.41 -17.64
N THR A 119 -4.53 -14.22 -17.76
CA THR A 119 -5.77 -13.92 -18.46
C THR A 119 -5.51 -13.01 -19.66
N ASP A 120 -6.45 -12.96 -20.60
CA ASP A 120 -6.37 -12.10 -21.77
C ASP A 120 -6.12 -10.64 -21.37
N GLY A 121 -5.04 -10.08 -21.89
CA GLY A 121 -4.63 -8.70 -21.61
C GLY A 121 -5.69 -7.66 -22.00
N ALA A 122 -6.48 -7.93 -23.03
CA ALA A 122 -7.56 -7.04 -23.47
C ALA A 122 -8.71 -6.91 -22.46
N LYS A 123 -8.89 -7.93 -21.58
CA LYS A 123 -9.89 -7.91 -20.50
C LYS A 123 -9.40 -7.23 -19.23
N GLY A 124 -8.10 -6.94 -19.13
CA GLY A 124 -7.50 -6.28 -17.94
C GLY A 124 -7.83 -7.00 -16.63
N MET A 125 -7.98 -6.22 -15.56
CA MET A 125 -8.30 -6.78 -14.23
C MET A 125 -9.68 -7.44 -14.17
N LYS A 126 -10.64 -7.04 -14.99
CA LYS A 126 -11.95 -7.68 -15.04
C LYS A 126 -11.82 -9.17 -15.41
N GLY A 127 -11.00 -9.47 -16.43
CA GLY A 127 -10.74 -10.86 -16.82
C GLY A 127 -10.04 -11.67 -15.72
N ALA A 128 -9.13 -11.02 -14.95
CA ALA A 128 -8.48 -11.67 -13.82
C ALA A 128 -9.47 -11.98 -12.68
N ILE A 129 -10.40 -11.08 -12.38
CA ILE A 129 -11.46 -11.29 -11.38
C ILE A 129 -12.37 -12.45 -11.80
N GLU A 130 -12.87 -12.42 -13.04
CA GLU A 130 -13.73 -13.49 -13.58
C GLU A 130 -13.04 -14.86 -13.48
N LYS A 131 -11.74 -14.91 -13.78
CA LYS A 131 -10.96 -16.16 -13.70
C LYS A 131 -10.72 -16.62 -12.26
N ALA A 132 -10.49 -15.70 -11.33
CA ALA A 132 -10.38 -16.04 -9.90
C ALA A 132 -11.68 -16.65 -9.37
N GLU A 133 -12.83 -16.08 -9.72
CA GLU A 133 -14.14 -16.59 -9.33
C GLU A 133 -14.45 -17.96 -9.95
N GLU A 134 -14.07 -18.17 -11.22
CA GLU A 134 -14.17 -19.48 -11.90
C GLU A 134 -13.35 -20.54 -11.16
N LEU A 135 -12.07 -20.24 -10.91
CA LEU A 135 -11.15 -21.14 -10.21
C LEU A 135 -11.63 -21.46 -8.78
N ALA A 136 -12.20 -20.48 -8.09
CA ALA A 136 -12.74 -20.67 -6.76
C ALA A 136 -13.93 -21.66 -6.74
N LYS A 137 -14.78 -21.64 -7.76
CA LYS A 137 -15.89 -22.59 -7.90
C LYS A 137 -15.43 -24.01 -8.20
N GLU A 138 -14.32 -24.14 -8.91
CA GLU A 138 -13.74 -25.43 -9.34
C GLU A 138 -12.77 -26.01 -8.29
N THR A 139 -12.25 -25.18 -7.38
CA THR A 139 -11.25 -25.56 -6.39
C THR A 139 -11.89 -25.77 -5.01
N PRO A 140 -12.00 -27.01 -4.52
CA PRO A 140 -12.52 -27.25 -3.17
C PRO A 140 -11.67 -26.53 -2.11
N ASN A 141 -12.33 -26.04 -1.06
CA ASN A 141 -11.69 -25.34 0.06
C ASN A 141 -10.87 -24.12 -0.38
N SER A 142 -11.30 -23.42 -1.43
CA SER A 142 -10.69 -22.16 -1.84
C SER A 142 -11.24 -20.98 -1.06
N TYR A 143 -10.42 -19.93 -0.95
CA TYR A 143 -10.75 -18.66 -0.30
C TYR A 143 -10.22 -17.50 -1.14
N ILE A 144 -11.09 -16.51 -1.40
CA ILE A 144 -10.71 -15.25 -2.05
C ILE A 144 -10.66 -14.16 -0.99
N PRO A 145 -9.48 -13.61 -0.66
CA PRO A 145 -9.32 -12.55 0.35
C PRO A 145 -10.08 -11.27 0.04
N SER A 146 -10.20 -10.87 -1.22
CA SER A 146 -11.00 -9.70 -1.68
C SER A 146 -10.55 -8.37 -1.05
N GLN A 147 -9.33 -7.94 -1.36
CA GLN A 147 -8.69 -6.78 -0.73
C GLN A 147 -9.50 -5.47 -0.74
N PHE A 148 -10.40 -5.28 -1.73
CA PHE A 148 -11.20 -4.05 -1.88
C PHE A 148 -12.48 -4.03 -1.04
N THR A 149 -12.88 -5.17 -0.48
CA THR A 149 -14.14 -5.31 0.28
C THR A 149 -13.93 -5.91 1.67
N ASN A 150 -12.77 -6.54 1.93
CA ASN A 150 -12.49 -7.24 3.17
C ASN A 150 -12.22 -6.25 4.33
N PRO A 151 -13.04 -6.26 5.40
CA PRO A 151 -12.88 -5.34 6.53
C PRO A 151 -11.59 -5.57 7.33
N ALA A 152 -10.93 -6.73 7.23
CA ALA A 152 -9.64 -6.98 7.86
C ALA A 152 -8.54 -6.04 7.34
N ASN A 153 -8.70 -5.53 6.11
CA ASN A 153 -7.79 -4.57 5.50
C ASN A 153 -7.70 -3.26 6.31
N PRO A 154 -8.75 -2.41 6.40
CA PRO A 154 -8.66 -1.21 7.23
C PRO A 154 -8.44 -1.52 8.71
N ALA A 155 -8.97 -2.63 9.22
CA ALA A 155 -8.84 -3.02 10.62
C ALA A 155 -7.39 -3.25 11.04
N VAL A 156 -6.53 -3.86 10.22
CA VAL A 156 -5.12 -4.05 10.57
C VAL A 156 -4.37 -2.73 10.65
N HIS A 157 -4.68 -1.76 9.81
CA HIS A 157 -4.05 -0.44 9.86
C HIS A 157 -4.48 0.36 11.10
N LYS A 158 -5.73 0.22 11.51
CA LYS A 158 -6.25 0.80 12.75
C LYS A 158 -5.59 0.17 13.99
N ARG A 159 -5.31 -1.13 13.94
CA ARG A 159 -4.71 -1.89 15.04
C ARG A 159 -3.19 -1.77 15.10
N THR A 160 -2.49 -1.54 13.99
CA THR A 160 -1.01 -1.58 13.92
C THR A 160 -0.40 -0.30 13.38
N THR A 161 -0.61 0.05 12.14
CA THR A 161 0.03 1.19 11.46
C THR A 161 -0.28 2.52 12.15
N GLY A 162 -1.53 2.74 12.53
CA GLY A 162 -1.97 3.94 13.26
C GLY A 162 -1.29 4.09 14.63
N PRO A 163 -1.35 3.09 15.51
CA PRO A 163 -0.61 3.06 16.78
C PRO A 163 0.90 3.29 16.62
N GLU A 164 1.54 2.61 15.67
CA GLU A 164 2.98 2.78 15.41
C GLU A 164 3.34 4.25 15.09
N ILE A 165 2.54 4.92 14.26
CA ILE A 165 2.75 6.35 13.94
C ILE A 165 2.54 7.21 15.18
N TRP A 166 1.48 6.99 15.92
CA TRP A 166 1.15 7.76 17.11
C TRP A 166 2.22 7.66 18.20
N GLU A 167 2.67 6.44 18.46
CA GLU A 167 3.69 6.16 19.48
C GLU A 167 5.06 6.74 19.07
N ALA A 168 5.48 6.52 17.83
CA ALA A 168 6.77 7.02 17.34
C ALA A 168 6.85 8.56 17.27
N THR A 169 5.72 9.24 17.12
CA THR A 169 5.63 10.70 17.13
C THR A 169 5.31 11.28 18.51
N GLU A 170 5.14 10.44 19.52
CA GLU A 170 4.65 10.85 20.85
C GLU A 170 3.33 11.66 20.74
N GLY A 171 2.48 11.29 19.79
CA GLY A 171 1.23 11.99 19.49
C GLY A 171 1.39 13.32 18.76
N LYS A 172 2.60 13.70 18.37
CA LYS A 172 2.89 14.95 17.65
C LYS A 172 2.77 14.74 16.15
N VAL A 173 1.58 14.49 15.66
CA VAL A 173 1.26 14.38 14.23
C VAL A 173 0.14 15.35 13.88
N ASP A 174 0.38 16.26 12.93
CA ASP A 174 -0.60 17.24 12.49
C ASP A 174 -1.28 16.81 11.19
N TYR A 175 -0.51 16.18 10.27
CA TYR A 175 -0.98 15.68 8.98
C TYR A 175 -0.55 14.23 8.77
N PHE A 176 -1.47 13.41 8.30
CA PHE A 176 -1.19 12.06 7.80
C PHE A 176 -1.61 11.95 6.34
N LEU A 177 -0.70 11.51 5.48
CA LEU A 177 -0.91 11.41 4.04
C LEU A 177 -0.68 9.97 3.57
N ALA A 178 -1.60 9.46 2.76
CA ALA A 178 -1.42 8.16 2.08
C ALA A 178 -2.16 8.11 0.75
N GLY A 179 -1.58 7.41 -0.22
CA GLY A 179 -2.21 7.09 -1.49
C GLY A 179 -3.38 6.12 -1.33
N VAL A 180 -4.43 6.32 -2.11
CA VAL A 180 -5.61 5.46 -2.09
C VAL A 180 -5.56 4.43 -3.22
N GLY A 181 -5.21 3.19 -2.85
CA GLY A 181 -5.42 2.00 -3.69
C GLY A 181 -6.71 1.30 -3.26
N THR A 182 -6.64 0.50 -2.19
CA THR A 182 -7.84 -0.06 -1.54
C THR A 182 -8.49 0.90 -0.53
N GLY A 183 -7.78 1.93 -0.13
CA GLY A 183 -8.25 2.87 0.90
C GLY A 183 -8.09 2.39 2.34
N GLY A 184 -7.67 1.15 2.56
CA GLY A 184 -7.53 0.58 3.90
C GLY A 184 -6.54 1.32 4.80
N THR A 185 -5.43 1.77 4.24
CA THR A 185 -4.42 2.57 4.97
C THR A 185 -4.98 3.91 5.45
N VAL A 186 -5.57 4.69 4.55
CA VAL A 186 -6.18 6.00 4.87
C VAL A 186 -7.28 5.81 5.91
N THR A 187 -8.13 4.81 5.72
CA THR A 187 -9.23 4.50 6.64
C THR A 187 -8.72 4.12 8.03
N GLY A 188 -7.94 3.07 8.12
CA GLY A 188 -7.52 2.52 9.42
C GLY A 188 -6.63 3.46 10.21
N VAL A 189 -5.61 4.04 9.57
CA VAL A 189 -4.73 5.02 10.22
C VAL A 189 -5.49 6.30 10.56
N GLY A 190 -6.29 6.81 9.62
CA GLY A 190 -7.06 8.04 9.83
C GLY A 190 -8.05 7.91 10.99
N GLU A 191 -8.82 6.82 11.05
CA GLU A 191 -9.73 6.56 12.16
C GLU A 191 -9.00 6.46 13.50
N TYR A 192 -7.85 5.79 13.53
CA TYR A 192 -7.07 5.68 14.76
C TYR A 192 -6.52 7.05 15.20
N LEU A 193 -5.85 7.77 14.32
CA LEU A 193 -5.26 9.07 14.66
C LEU A 193 -6.32 10.09 15.11
N LYS A 194 -7.45 10.16 14.40
CA LYS A 194 -8.56 11.05 14.79
C LYS A 194 -9.23 10.64 16.10
N SER A 195 -9.23 9.36 16.45
CA SER A 195 -9.71 8.90 17.75
C SER A 195 -8.81 9.37 18.91
N LYS A 196 -7.53 9.62 18.65
CA LYS A 196 -6.56 10.15 19.62
C LYS A 196 -6.54 11.69 19.65
N ASN A 197 -6.58 12.29 18.46
CA ASN A 197 -6.62 13.75 18.29
C ASN A 197 -7.48 14.10 17.06
N PRO A 198 -8.71 14.62 17.25
CA PRO A 198 -9.61 14.94 16.15
C PRO A 198 -9.11 16.08 15.23
N HIS A 199 -8.08 16.81 15.65
CA HIS A 199 -7.48 17.87 14.83
C HIS A 199 -6.45 17.38 13.82
N VAL A 200 -6.03 16.10 13.86
CA VAL A 200 -5.17 15.53 12.85
C VAL A 200 -5.86 15.60 11.48
N LYS A 201 -5.18 16.17 10.51
CA LYS A 201 -5.63 16.21 9.12
C LYS A 201 -5.21 14.96 8.37
N VAL A 202 -6.17 14.27 7.80
CA VAL A 202 -5.95 13.08 6.97
C VAL A 202 -6.10 13.47 5.51
N ILE A 203 -5.07 13.24 4.72
CA ILE A 203 -5.00 13.60 3.31
C ILE A 203 -4.99 12.32 2.47
N ALA A 204 -5.99 12.16 1.64
CA ALA A 204 -6.04 11.11 0.63
C ALA A 204 -5.31 11.58 -0.64
N ILE A 205 -4.55 10.68 -1.26
CA ILE A 205 -3.81 11.01 -2.49
C ILE A 205 -4.32 10.12 -3.60
N GLU A 206 -4.60 10.72 -4.75
CA GLU A 206 -4.99 10.02 -5.97
C GLU A 206 -4.24 10.54 -7.20
N PRO A 207 -4.17 9.76 -8.30
CA PRO A 207 -3.56 10.24 -9.54
C PRO A 207 -4.38 11.37 -10.18
N GLU A 208 -3.72 12.43 -10.64
CA GLU A 208 -4.34 13.53 -11.37
C GLU A 208 -5.12 13.05 -12.61
N ASN A 209 -4.60 12.05 -13.30
CA ASN A 209 -5.25 11.46 -14.49
C ASN A 209 -6.41 10.50 -14.16
N SER A 210 -6.63 10.18 -12.88
CA SER A 210 -7.72 9.33 -12.41
C SER A 210 -8.32 9.86 -11.10
N PRO A 211 -8.88 11.08 -11.12
CA PRO A 211 -9.37 11.79 -9.93
C PRO A 211 -10.76 11.28 -9.51
N VAL A 212 -10.83 10.00 -9.12
CA VAL A 212 -12.09 9.32 -8.77
C VAL A 212 -12.71 9.88 -7.50
N LEU A 213 -11.88 10.19 -6.49
CA LEU A 213 -12.37 10.68 -5.19
C LEU A 213 -12.79 12.15 -5.27
N SER A 214 -12.06 12.98 -6.02
CA SER A 214 -12.32 14.42 -6.13
C SER A 214 -13.30 14.78 -7.25
N GLU A 215 -13.27 14.06 -8.39
CA GLU A 215 -14.06 14.41 -9.57
C GLU A 215 -14.99 13.30 -10.08
N GLY A 216 -14.93 12.09 -9.51
CA GLY A 216 -15.72 10.95 -9.97
C GLY A 216 -15.30 10.39 -11.34
N LYS A 217 -14.08 10.70 -11.80
CA LYS A 217 -13.57 10.30 -13.11
C LYS A 217 -12.42 9.33 -13.01
N ALA A 218 -12.54 8.17 -13.62
CA ALA A 218 -11.44 7.23 -13.79
C ALA A 218 -10.70 7.48 -15.11
N GLY A 219 -9.38 7.29 -15.10
CA GLY A 219 -8.54 7.42 -16.28
C GLY A 219 -7.24 6.64 -16.17
N PRO A 220 -6.51 6.48 -17.28
CA PRO A 220 -5.22 5.79 -17.28
C PRO A 220 -4.14 6.65 -16.60
N HIS A 221 -3.31 6.01 -15.77
CA HIS A 221 -2.18 6.65 -15.10
C HIS A 221 -1.02 5.66 -14.91
N LYS A 222 0.16 6.20 -14.53
CA LYS A 222 1.38 5.41 -14.32
C LYS A 222 1.74 5.19 -12.84
N ILE A 223 0.96 5.72 -11.89
CA ILE A 223 1.25 5.61 -10.45
C ILE A 223 0.73 4.27 -9.95
N GLN A 224 1.57 3.22 -10.09
CA GLN A 224 1.20 1.87 -9.67
C GLN A 224 0.93 1.80 -8.17
N GLY A 225 -0.11 1.02 -7.79
CA GLY A 225 -0.47 0.75 -6.40
C GLY A 225 -1.57 1.64 -5.82
N ILE A 226 -1.92 2.74 -6.50
CA ILE A 226 -3.05 3.61 -6.15
C ILE A 226 -3.95 3.84 -7.38
N GLY A 227 -5.08 4.51 -7.20
CA GLY A 227 -5.96 4.87 -8.31
C GLY A 227 -6.62 3.66 -8.97
N ALA A 228 -7.41 2.89 -8.22
CA ALA A 228 -8.07 1.67 -8.69
C ALA A 228 -9.15 1.91 -9.76
N GLY A 229 -9.54 3.17 -10.00
CA GLY A 229 -10.57 3.54 -10.98
C GLY A 229 -12.00 3.52 -10.42
N PHE A 230 -12.16 3.22 -9.15
CA PHE A 230 -13.44 3.24 -8.44
C PHE A 230 -13.21 3.56 -6.96
N VAL A 231 -14.28 3.87 -6.23
CA VAL A 231 -14.23 4.06 -4.76
C VAL A 231 -14.34 2.70 -4.08
N PRO A 232 -13.28 2.22 -3.37
CA PRO A 232 -13.31 0.92 -2.72
C PRO A 232 -14.26 0.88 -1.52
N GLU A 233 -14.85 -0.28 -1.23
CA GLU A 233 -15.69 -0.47 -0.04
C GLU A 233 -14.89 -0.37 1.27
N THR A 234 -13.61 -0.69 1.23
CA THR A 234 -12.69 -0.57 2.36
C THR A 234 -12.25 0.88 2.66
N LEU A 235 -12.67 1.84 1.84
CA LEU A 235 -12.41 3.27 2.05
C LEU A 235 -13.58 3.93 2.80
N ASN A 236 -13.32 4.43 4.00
CA ASN A 236 -14.22 5.34 4.68
C ASN A 236 -14.03 6.77 4.13
N THR A 237 -14.94 7.21 3.27
CA THR A 237 -14.85 8.53 2.61
C THR A 237 -15.05 9.72 3.55
N SER A 238 -15.48 9.49 4.79
CA SER A 238 -15.63 10.54 5.80
C SER A 238 -14.38 10.72 6.68
N VAL A 239 -13.35 9.88 6.53
CA VAL A 239 -12.17 9.93 7.39
C VAL A 239 -11.13 10.96 6.96
N TYR A 240 -11.01 11.22 5.66
CA TYR A 240 -10.06 12.20 5.14
C TYR A 240 -10.68 13.60 5.07
N ASP A 241 -9.84 14.60 5.27
CA ASP A 241 -10.23 16.01 5.26
C ASP A 241 -10.05 16.66 3.88
N GLU A 242 -9.14 16.08 3.07
CA GLU A 242 -8.78 16.63 1.77
C GLU A 242 -8.30 15.52 0.83
N VAL A 243 -8.45 15.72 -0.47
CA VAL A 243 -7.86 14.89 -1.52
C VAL A 243 -6.85 15.73 -2.29
N ILE A 244 -5.63 15.23 -2.44
CA ILE A 244 -4.60 15.83 -3.29
C ILE A 244 -4.38 14.93 -4.51
N THR A 245 -4.47 15.52 -5.70
CA THR A 245 -4.13 14.86 -6.95
C THR A 245 -2.66 15.04 -7.25
N VAL A 246 -1.99 13.98 -7.73
CA VAL A 246 -0.56 14.01 -8.08
C VAL A 246 -0.37 13.54 -9.51
N SER A 247 0.43 14.27 -10.28
CA SER A 247 0.78 13.89 -11.65
C SER A 247 1.76 12.70 -11.68
N ASN A 248 1.82 11.99 -12.82
CA ASN A 248 2.82 10.93 -13.01
C ASN A 248 4.25 11.47 -12.89
N GLU A 249 4.48 12.64 -13.47
CA GLU A 249 5.78 13.32 -13.50
C GLU A 249 6.27 13.67 -12.09
N ASP A 250 5.37 14.17 -11.25
CA ASP A 250 5.70 14.50 -9.87
C ASP A 250 5.95 13.24 -9.04
N ALA A 251 5.15 12.19 -9.20
CA ALA A 251 5.39 10.93 -8.52
C ALA A 251 6.79 10.36 -8.84
N PHE A 252 7.20 10.37 -10.11
CA PHE A 252 8.54 9.92 -10.52
C PHE A 252 9.62 10.86 -9.99
N ARG A 253 9.46 12.16 -10.14
CA ARG A 253 10.44 13.18 -9.74
C ARG A 253 10.73 13.12 -8.23
N TYR A 254 9.69 13.08 -7.40
CA TYR A 254 9.85 13.10 -5.95
C TYR A 254 10.39 11.76 -5.41
N GLY A 255 10.00 10.63 -6.00
CA GLY A 255 10.58 9.33 -5.66
C GLY A 255 12.08 9.25 -5.97
N LYS A 256 12.49 9.69 -7.17
CA LYS A 256 13.90 9.80 -7.58
C LYS A 256 14.69 10.74 -6.66
N GLN A 257 14.11 11.89 -6.31
CA GLN A 257 14.77 12.86 -5.44
C GLN A 257 14.96 12.31 -4.02
N PHE A 258 13.98 11.58 -3.48
CA PHE A 258 14.08 10.97 -2.16
C PHE A 258 15.23 9.95 -2.09
N ALA A 259 15.36 9.10 -3.11
CA ALA A 259 16.49 8.19 -3.21
C ALA A 259 17.86 8.91 -3.20
N ARG A 260 17.96 10.05 -3.90
CA ARG A 260 19.20 10.83 -4.02
C ARG A 260 19.48 11.74 -2.82
N THR A 261 18.51 12.00 -1.96
CA THR A 261 18.70 12.84 -0.76
C THR A 261 18.78 12.04 0.53
N GLU A 262 17.94 11.03 0.69
CA GLU A 262 17.86 10.22 1.90
C GLU A 262 18.52 8.84 1.77
N GLY A 263 18.94 8.45 0.56
CA GLY A 263 19.57 7.16 0.31
C GLY A 263 18.59 5.98 0.39
N ALA A 264 17.29 6.23 0.25
CA ALA A 264 16.24 5.21 0.33
C ALA A 264 15.49 5.08 -1.00
N LEU A 265 15.56 3.89 -1.63
CA LEU A 265 14.81 3.59 -2.83
C LEU A 265 13.35 3.28 -2.47
N VAL A 266 12.43 4.07 -3.01
CA VAL A 266 10.99 3.94 -2.77
C VAL A 266 10.23 3.87 -4.09
N GLY A 267 9.03 3.28 -4.07
CA GLY A 267 8.22 3.09 -5.27
C GLY A 267 7.54 4.37 -5.79
N ILE A 268 6.82 4.24 -6.90
CA ILE A 268 6.16 5.36 -7.60
C ILE A 268 5.11 6.01 -6.71
N SER A 269 4.26 5.22 -6.05
CA SER A 269 3.24 5.76 -5.14
C SER A 269 3.83 6.42 -3.89
N SER A 270 5.03 6.02 -3.48
CA SER A 270 5.80 6.73 -2.44
C SER A 270 6.22 8.12 -2.92
N GLY A 271 6.64 8.24 -4.17
CA GLY A 271 6.91 9.54 -4.78
C GLY A 271 5.69 10.44 -4.82
N ALA A 272 4.50 9.89 -5.10
CA ALA A 272 3.25 10.64 -5.02
C ALA A 272 2.96 11.14 -3.58
N ALA A 273 3.18 10.29 -2.57
CA ALA A 273 3.03 10.69 -1.17
C ALA A 273 4.02 11.81 -0.77
N LEU A 274 5.25 11.73 -1.27
CA LEU A 274 6.27 12.76 -1.04
C LEU A 274 5.94 14.09 -1.74
N ALA A 275 5.38 14.04 -2.96
CA ALA A 275 4.91 15.23 -3.68
C ALA A 275 3.82 15.96 -2.90
N ALA A 276 2.81 15.22 -2.43
CA ALA A 276 1.74 15.77 -1.61
C ALA A 276 2.27 16.31 -0.26
N ALA A 277 3.24 15.62 0.36
CA ALA A 277 3.85 16.09 1.61
C ALA A 277 4.57 17.44 1.43
N VAL A 278 5.29 17.64 0.33
CA VAL A 278 5.93 18.93 0.01
C VAL A 278 4.89 20.00 -0.28
N GLU A 279 3.81 19.67 -0.97
CA GLU A 279 2.70 20.62 -1.23
C GLU A 279 2.10 21.12 0.08
N ILE A 280 1.75 20.21 1.01
CA ILE A 280 1.26 20.58 2.36
C ILE A 280 2.31 21.39 3.12
N ALA A 281 3.58 20.96 3.11
CA ALA A 281 4.65 21.60 3.86
C ALA A 281 4.95 23.04 3.42
N ARG A 282 4.58 23.41 2.21
CA ARG A 282 4.71 24.80 1.67
C ARG A 282 3.59 25.73 2.11
N ARG A 283 2.53 25.21 2.69
CA ARG A 283 1.41 26.01 3.17
C ARG A 283 1.83 26.79 4.42
N PRO A 284 1.44 28.07 4.55
CA PRO A 284 1.81 28.89 5.72
C PRO A 284 1.42 28.24 7.07
N GLU A 285 0.25 27.60 7.11
CA GLU A 285 -0.27 26.92 8.30
C GLU A 285 0.48 25.64 8.67
N ALA A 286 1.27 25.08 7.75
CA ALA A 286 2.07 23.89 7.99
C ALA A 286 3.47 24.18 8.57
N LYS A 287 3.84 25.45 8.71
CA LYS A 287 5.12 25.84 9.29
C LYS A 287 5.25 25.29 10.71
N GLY A 288 6.34 24.54 10.96
CA GLY A 288 6.59 23.92 12.27
C GLY A 288 5.70 22.72 12.60
N LYS A 289 4.84 22.29 11.66
CA LYS A 289 3.96 21.14 11.82
C LYS A 289 4.67 19.83 11.45
N THR A 290 4.12 18.73 11.97
CA THR A 290 4.60 17.36 11.68
C THR A 290 3.69 16.70 10.64
N ILE A 291 4.28 16.31 9.52
CA ILE A 291 3.63 15.66 8.39
C ILE A 291 4.15 14.22 8.30
N VAL A 292 3.29 13.24 8.43
CA VAL A 292 3.63 11.83 8.23
C VAL A 292 3.14 11.38 6.85
N ALA A 293 4.05 11.02 5.96
CA ALA A 293 3.76 10.45 4.65
C ALA A 293 4.05 8.94 4.68
N LEU A 294 3.06 8.12 4.32
CA LEU A 294 3.27 6.68 4.22
C LEU A 294 3.84 6.35 2.84
N LEU A 295 5.02 5.72 2.83
CA LEU A 295 5.72 5.27 1.63
C LEU A 295 5.52 3.75 1.47
N PRO A 296 4.66 3.31 0.52
CA PRO A 296 4.11 1.95 0.54
C PRO A 296 5.09 0.83 0.28
N ASP A 297 6.11 1.02 -0.58
CA ASP A 297 6.97 -0.08 -1.01
C ASP A 297 8.38 0.33 -1.44
N THR A 298 9.20 -0.69 -1.73
CA THR A 298 10.57 -0.54 -2.22
C THR A 298 10.62 -0.06 -3.67
N GLY A 299 11.65 0.74 -4.00
CA GLY A 299 11.95 1.15 -5.37
C GLY A 299 12.53 0.04 -6.26
N ASP A 300 13.04 -1.05 -5.68
CA ASP A 300 13.66 -2.14 -6.43
C ASP A 300 12.70 -2.80 -7.45
N ARG A 301 11.40 -2.71 -7.21
CA ARG A 301 10.35 -3.22 -8.10
C ARG A 301 10.12 -2.37 -9.34
N TYR A 302 10.77 -1.21 -9.44
CA TYR A 302 10.52 -0.18 -10.46
C TYR A 302 11.78 0.24 -11.22
N LEU A 303 12.89 -0.51 -11.08
CA LEU A 303 14.18 -0.19 -11.74
C LEU A 303 14.07 -0.24 -13.27
N SER A 304 13.16 -1.04 -13.83
CA SER A 304 12.89 -1.11 -15.27
C SER A 304 11.84 -0.10 -15.76
N THR A 305 11.35 0.77 -14.87
CA THR A 305 10.36 1.81 -15.20
C THR A 305 11.01 3.18 -15.35
N ASP A 306 10.24 4.17 -15.80
CA ASP A 306 10.70 5.56 -15.91
C ASP A 306 11.07 6.22 -14.56
N LEU A 307 10.77 5.56 -13.41
CA LEU A 307 11.04 6.12 -12.09
C LEU A 307 12.51 6.49 -11.87
N PHE A 308 13.43 5.64 -12.32
CA PHE A 308 14.88 5.83 -12.14
C PHE A 308 15.64 6.11 -13.44
N ASN A 309 14.96 6.14 -14.58
CA ASN A 309 15.56 6.54 -15.85
C ASN A 309 15.75 8.07 -15.88
N ASP A 310 16.89 8.53 -16.44
CA ASP A 310 17.20 9.96 -16.62
C ASP A 310 16.51 10.54 -17.85
#